data_9dd5796494b664895bd723b363cdab02
#
_entry.id   9dd5796494b664895bd723b363cdab02
#
_cell.length_a   1.000
_cell.length_b   1.000
_cell.length_c   1.000
_cell.angle_alpha   90.00
_cell.angle_beta   90.00
_cell.angle_gamma   90.00
#
_symmetry.space_group_name_H-M   'P 1'
#
loop_
_entity.id
_entity.type
_entity.pdbx_description
1 polymer ?
#
loop_
_entity_poly.entity_id
_entity_poly.type
_entity_poly.pdbx_seq_one_letter_code
_entity_poly.pdbx_strand_id
1 'polypeptide(L)'
;VKPEGGIKDPHAYAARSIRFGRKFPQSKKTLNAYINDAIDFHMIPEVGLYYSENCYGVADAIDFTNNFLRIHALRTKHEPSDMKQLLIYDALFCLKHGIKPCDIQIENRIYQNDDVLIANPTFEDIDSIIEKIKEFDRVVREVKLGETA
;
A
#
# COMPACT_ATOMS: atom_id res chain seq x y z
N VAL A 1 -19.44 -19.33 8.21
CA VAL A 1 -19.14 -20.54 7.44
C VAL A 1 -18.33 -20.14 6.22
N LYS A 2 -17.17 -20.74 6.05
CA LYS A 2 -16.38 -20.50 4.84
C LYS A 2 -17.11 -21.15 3.66
N PRO A 3 -17.26 -20.43 2.54
CA PRO A 3 -17.81 -21.05 1.35
C PRO A 3 -16.90 -22.20 0.89
N GLU A 4 -17.51 -23.25 0.34
CA GLU A 4 -16.74 -24.32 -0.28
C GLU A 4 -15.84 -23.73 -1.36
N GLY A 5 -14.56 -24.17 -1.39
CA GLY A 5 -13.58 -23.67 -2.33
C GLY A 5 -12.83 -22.41 -1.87
N GLY A 6 -13.08 -21.92 -0.63
CA GLY A 6 -12.35 -20.81 -0.07
C GLY A 6 -12.95 -19.43 -0.37
N ILE A 7 -12.16 -18.39 -0.12
CA ILE A 7 -12.60 -17.00 -0.28
C ILE A 7 -12.30 -16.57 -1.71
N LYS A 8 -13.33 -16.15 -2.45
CA LYS A 8 -13.20 -15.77 -3.86
C LYS A 8 -12.39 -14.49 -4.05
N ASP A 9 -12.55 -13.52 -3.15
CA ASP A 9 -11.83 -12.25 -3.20
C ASP A 9 -11.25 -11.95 -1.82
N PRO A 10 -10.02 -12.42 -1.56
CA PRO A 10 -9.40 -12.20 -0.25
C PRO A 10 -9.23 -10.72 0.11
N HIS A 11 -8.94 -9.86 -0.86
CA HIS A 11 -8.77 -8.43 -0.59
C HIS A 11 -10.07 -7.77 -0.14
N ALA A 12 -11.18 -8.05 -0.81
CA ALA A 12 -12.49 -7.50 -0.44
C ALA A 12 -12.95 -8.05 0.91
N TYR A 13 -12.74 -9.34 1.16
CA TYR A 13 -13.05 -9.96 2.44
C TYR A 13 -12.26 -9.32 3.58
N ALA A 14 -10.95 -9.15 3.38
CA ALA A 14 -10.08 -8.52 4.37
C ALA A 14 -10.51 -7.08 4.65
N ALA A 15 -10.81 -6.30 3.62
CA ALA A 15 -11.25 -4.92 3.77
C ALA A 15 -12.52 -4.81 4.61
N ARG A 16 -13.50 -5.70 4.36
CA ARG A 16 -14.73 -5.73 5.18
C ARG A 16 -14.43 -6.08 6.63
N SER A 17 -13.59 -7.09 6.86
CA SER A 17 -13.23 -7.51 8.22
C SER A 17 -12.53 -6.39 8.98
N ILE A 18 -11.64 -5.66 8.31
CA ILE A 18 -10.93 -4.53 8.91
C ILE A 18 -11.92 -3.41 9.26
N ARG A 19 -12.83 -3.07 8.34
CA ARG A 19 -13.83 -2.01 8.57
C ARG A 19 -14.74 -2.31 9.74
N PHE A 20 -15.10 -3.58 9.94
CA PHE A 20 -15.96 -4.01 11.04
C PHE A 20 -15.20 -4.33 12.32
N GLY A 21 -13.86 -4.27 12.29
CA GLY A 21 -13.03 -4.61 13.45
C GLY A 21 -13.13 -6.07 13.84
N ARG A 22 -13.38 -6.96 12.88
CA ARG A 22 -13.56 -8.40 13.11
C ARG A 22 -12.21 -9.11 13.08
N LYS A 23 -11.61 -9.28 14.25
CA LYS A 23 -10.36 -10.03 14.38
C LYS A 23 -10.60 -11.53 14.35
N PHE A 24 -9.56 -12.25 13.98
CA PHE A 24 -9.51 -13.72 13.99
C PHE A 24 -8.61 -14.21 15.13
N PRO A 25 -8.72 -15.50 15.51
CA PRO A 25 -7.74 -16.07 16.42
C PRO A 25 -6.33 -15.85 15.89
N GLN A 26 -5.39 -15.57 16.78
CA GLN A 26 -4.01 -15.33 16.39
C GLN A 26 -3.45 -16.53 15.63
N SER A 27 -2.85 -16.26 14.46
CA SER A 27 -2.42 -17.28 13.54
C SER A 27 -1.34 -16.70 12.62
N LYS A 28 -0.47 -17.55 12.10
CA LYS A 28 0.53 -17.18 11.10
C LYS A 28 -0.04 -17.18 9.67
N LYS A 29 -1.30 -17.61 9.49
CA LYS A 29 -1.93 -17.59 8.17
C LYS A 29 -1.99 -16.16 7.65
N THR A 30 -1.60 -15.99 6.40
CA THR A 30 -1.47 -14.70 5.74
C THR A 30 -2.69 -13.80 5.95
N LEU A 31 -3.87 -14.30 5.61
CA LEU A 31 -5.10 -13.52 5.68
C LEU A 31 -5.41 -13.08 7.11
N ASN A 32 -5.32 -14.00 8.07
CA ASN A 32 -5.62 -13.72 9.47
C ASN A 32 -4.63 -12.71 10.06
N ALA A 33 -3.34 -12.91 9.81
CA ALA A 33 -2.29 -12.00 10.29
C ALA A 33 -2.47 -10.59 9.70
N TYR A 34 -2.74 -10.50 8.41
CA TYR A 34 -2.97 -9.22 7.74
C TYR A 34 -4.17 -8.47 8.35
N ILE A 35 -5.30 -9.15 8.51
CA ILE A 35 -6.53 -8.53 9.06
C ILE A 35 -6.30 -8.07 10.50
N ASN A 36 -5.75 -8.95 11.34
CA ASN A 36 -5.55 -8.65 12.75
C ASN A 36 -4.59 -7.48 12.94
N ASP A 37 -3.48 -7.45 12.20
CA ASP A 37 -2.51 -6.37 12.30
C ASP A 37 -3.09 -5.05 11.81
N ALA A 38 -3.85 -5.05 10.72
CA ALA A 38 -4.49 -3.83 10.22
C ALA A 38 -5.46 -3.26 11.25
N ILE A 39 -6.21 -4.12 11.93
CA ILE A 39 -7.13 -3.68 13.00
C ILE A 39 -6.32 -3.13 14.19
N ASP A 40 -5.28 -3.83 14.61
CA ASP A 40 -4.46 -3.43 15.77
C ASP A 40 -3.74 -2.09 15.52
N PHE A 41 -3.33 -1.82 14.30
CA PHE A 41 -2.70 -0.55 13.91
C PHE A 41 -3.71 0.52 13.49
N HIS A 42 -5.01 0.26 13.63
CA HIS A 42 -6.09 1.19 13.26
C HIS A 42 -5.99 1.66 11.81
N MET A 43 -5.67 0.74 10.91
CA MET A 43 -5.46 1.05 9.49
C MET A 43 -6.79 1.18 8.75
N ILE A 44 -6.77 1.99 7.70
CA ILE A 44 -7.90 2.16 6.79
C ILE A 44 -7.64 1.31 5.55
N PRO A 45 -8.58 0.42 5.17
CA PRO A 45 -8.40 -0.42 3.98
C PRO A 45 -8.78 0.32 2.70
N GLU A 46 -8.18 -0.09 1.59
CA GLU A 46 -8.53 0.35 0.24
C GLU A 46 -8.52 1.87 0.08
N VAL A 47 -7.37 2.49 0.34
CA VAL A 47 -7.22 3.94 0.24
C VAL A 47 -6.56 4.31 -1.08
N GLY A 48 -7.24 5.17 -1.85
CA GLY A 48 -6.69 5.69 -3.10
C GLY A 48 -5.56 6.69 -2.85
N LEU A 49 -4.47 6.50 -3.58
CA LEU A 49 -3.29 7.37 -3.56
C LEU A 49 -3.15 7.99 -4.93
N TYR A 50 -3.81 9.12 -5.13
CA TYR A 50 -3.87 9.79 -6.43
C TYR A 50 -2.90 10.95 -6.48
N TYR A 51 -1.99 10.95 -7.45
CA TYR A 51 -1.15 12.09 -7.81
C TYR A 51 -1.65 12.74 -9.10
N SER A 52 -1.84 11.94 -10.15
CA SER A 52 -2.33 12.40 -11.45
C SER A 52 -3.06 11.25 -12.15
N GLU A 53 -3.70 11.53 -13.28
CA GLU A 53 -4.34 10.49 -14.09
C GLU A 53 -3.35 9.43 -14.60
N ASN A 54 -2.04 9.76 -14.63
CA ASN A 54 -0.99 8.86 -15.10
C ASN A 54 -0.32 8.10 -13.96
N CYS A 55 -0.45 8.57 -12.72
CA CYS A 55 0.24 8.02 -11.56
C CYS A 55 -0.69 7.99 -10.35
N TYR A 56 -1.22 6.83 -10.04
CA TYR A 56 -2.06 6.60 -8.87
C TYR A 56 -2.04 5.12 -8.50
N GLY A 57 -2.54 4.83 -7.33
CA GLY A 57 -2.68 3.46 -6.85
C GLY A 57 -3.68 3.37 -5.73
N VAL A 58 -3.92 2.14 -5.26
CA VAL A 58 -4.79 1.87 -4.11
C VAL A 58 -3.99 1.06 -3.12
N ALA A 59 -3.78 1.60 -1.92
CA ALA A 59 -3.13 0.87 -0.84
C ALA A 59 -4.13 -0.10 -0.21
N ASP A 60 -3.71 -1.35 0.02
CA ASP A 60 -4.59 -2.34 0.66
C ASP A 60 -4.99 -1.90 2.06
N ALA A 61 -4.03 -1.41 2.85
CA ALA A 61 -4.30 -0.82 4.16
C ALA A 61 -3.23 0.23 4.48
N ILE A 62 -3.64 1.32 5.09
CA ILE A 62 -2.75 2.45 5.39
C ILE A 62 -3.13 3.10 6.72
N ASP A 63 -2.12 3.59 7.44
CA ASP A 63 -2.29 4.46 8.60
C ASP A 63 -1.20 5.51 8.60
N PHE A 64 -1.56 6.72 8.99
CA PHE A 64 -0.60 7.80 9.20
C PHE A 64 -0.94 8.50 10.50
N THR A 65 -0.12 8.29 11.52
CA THR A 65 -0.33 8.83 12.86
C THR A 65 1.02 9.23 13.45
N ASN A 66 1.10 10.40 14.06
CA ASN A 66 2.32 10.90 14.71
C ASN A 66 3.54 10.89 13.77
N ASN A 67 3.34 11.30 12.53
CA ASN A 67 4.39 11.33 11.49
C ASN A 67 4.96 9.94 11.21
N PHE A 68 4.18 8.89 11.43
CA PHE A 68 4.56 7.52 11.13
C PHE A 68 3.59 6.95 10.09
N LEU A 69 4.10 6.63 8.90
CA LEU A 69 3.31 6.05 7.82
C LEU A 69 3.48 4.54 7.81
N ARG A 70 2.37 3.81 7.83
CA ARG A 70 2.34 2.36 7.69
C ARG A 70 1.53 2.00 6.45
N ILE A 71 2.12 1.19 5.57
CA ILE A 71 1.40 0.62 4.42
C ILE A 71 1.58 -0.89 4.47
N HIS A 72 0.45 -1.61 4.50
CA HIS A 72 0.43 -3.06 4.47
C HIS A 72 -0.18 -3.53 3.16
N ALA A 73 0.40 -4.57 2.58
CA ALA A 73 -0.08 -5.19 1.37
C ALA A 73 -0.36 -6.68 1.59
N LEU A 74 -1.50 -7.13 1.08
CA LEU A 74 -1.88 -8.54 1.07
C LEU A 74 -1.56 -9.11 -0.31
N ARG A 75 -0.77 -10.16 -0.36
CA ARG A 75 -0.42 -10.85 -1.61
C ARG A 75 -0.87 -12.31 -1.53
N THR A 76 -1.66 -12.72 -2.50
CA THR A 76 -2.26 -14.06 -2.54
C THR A 76 -1.57 -15.00 -3.51
N LYS A 77 -0.67 -14.48 -4.35
CA LYS A 77 0.13 -15.28 -5.27
C LYS A 77 1.28 -15.95 -4.52
N HIS A 78 1.76 -17.08 -5.06
CA HIS A 78 2.87 -17.81 -4.44
C HIS A 78 4.24 -17.25 -4.81
N GLU A 79 4.38 -16.58 -5.97
CA GLU A 79 5.64 -15.97 -6.35
C GLU A 79 5.99 -14.83 -5.38
N PRO A 80 7.26 -14.74 -4.96
CA PRO A 80 7.67 -13.66 -4.07
C PRO A 80 7.38 -12.28 -4.66
N SER A 81 6.81 -11.40 -3.84
CA SER A 81 6.60 -9.99 -4.19
C SER A 81 7.75 -9.16 -3.64
N ASP A 82 8.08 -8.06 -4.30
CA ASP A 82 9.07 -7.13 -3.80
C ASP A 82 8.41 -5.85 -3.24
N MET A 83 9.21 -5.03 -2.59
CA MET A 83 8.74 -3.80 -1.95
C MET A 83 8.54 -2.63 -2.91
N LYS A 84 8.87 -2.76 -4.18
CA LYS A 84 8.83 -1.62 -5.13
C LYS A 84 7.48 -0.95 -5.19
N GLN A 85 6.40 -1.74 -5.24
CA GLN A 85 5.05 -1.17 -5.28
C GLN A 85 4.73 -0.34 -4.04
N LEU A 86 5.18 -0.82 -2.87
CA LEU A 86 4.94 -0.08 -1.62
C LEU A 86 5.76 1.18 -1.54
N LEU A 87 6.99 1.18 -2.08
CA LEU A 87 7.80 2.39 -2.18
C LEU A 87 7.12 3.43 -3.06
N ILE A 88 6.50 3.00 -4.16
CA ILE A 88 5.71 3.88 -5.03
C ILE A 88 4.52 4.45 -4.25
N TYR A 89 3.83 3.63 -3.47
CA TYR A 89 2.71 4.08 -2.65
C TYR A 89 3.15 5.08 -1.58
N ASP A 90 4.31 4.86 -0.95
CA ASP A 90 4.88 5.83 -0.01
C ASP A 90 5.10 7.19 -0.69
N ALA A 91 5.66 7.16 -1.90
CA ALA A 91 5.91 8.37 -2.68
C ALA A 91 4.61 9.06 -3.07
N LEU A 92 3.61 8.30 -3.53
CA LEU A 92 2.30 8.83 -3.88
C LEU A 92 1.61 9.46 -2.66
N PHE A 93 1.73 8.83 -1.49
CA PHE A 93 1.19 9.39 -0.25
C PHE A 93 1.82 10.75 0.05
N CYS A 94 3.14 10.84 -0.02
CA CYS A 94 3.86 12.08 0.22
C CYS A 94 3.45 13.18 -0.79
N LEU A 95 3.33 12.83 -2.06
CA LEU A 95 2.90 13.77 -3.09
C LEU A 95 1.45 14.24 -2.89
N LYS A 96 0.55 13.30 -2.57
CA LYS A 96 -0.87 13.62 -2.35
C LYS A 96 -1.06 14.60 -1.20
N HIS A 97 -0.31 14.44 -0.11
CA HIS A 97 -0.51 15.21 1.11
C HIS A 97 0.50 16.33 1.29
N GLY A 98 1.42 16.54 0.34
CA GLY A 98 2.42 17.59 0.43
C GLY A 98 3.40 17.38 1.59
N ILE A 99 3.74 16.14 1.88
CA ILE A 99 4.61 15.78 3.00
C ILE A 99 6.00 15.45 2.46
N LYS A 100 7.04 15.95 3.13
CA LYS A 100 8.42 15.59 2.79
C LYS A 100 8.78 14.25 3.42
N PRO A 101 9.35 13.31 2.66
CA PRO A 101 9.74 12.02 3.24
C PRO A 101 10.67 12.12 4.44
N CYS A 102 11.55 13.13 4.49
CA CYS A 102 12.46 13.32 5.62
C CYS A 102 11.76 13.73 6.93
N ASP A 103 10.51 14.15 6.87
CA ASP A 103 9.74 14.58 8.04
C ASP A 103 8.94 13.43 8.68
N ILE A 104 8.97 12.23 8.09
CA ILE A 104 8.18 11.09 8.57
C ILE A 104 9.03 9.83 8.65
N GLN A 105 8.52 8.86 9.43
CA GLN A 105 9.02 7.50 9.44
C GLN A 105 8.08 6.62 8.64
N ILE A 106 8.61 5.58 8.00
CA ILE A 106 7.82 4.70 7.14
C ILE A 106 8.12 3.24 7.48
N GLU A 107 7.05 2.45 7.59
CA GLU A 107 7.15 0.99 7.69
C GLU A 107 6.21 0.38 6.66
N ASN A 108 6.75 -0.46 5.78
CA ASN A 108 5.97 -1.20 4.79
C ASN A 108 5.97 -2.68 5.15
N ARG A 109 4.83 -3.34 4.98
CA ARG A 109 4.72 -4.78 5.19
C ARG A 109 4.04 -5.46 4.01
N ILE A 110 4.58 -6.61 3.62
CA ILE A 110 3.92 -7.52 2.67
C ILE A 110 3.57 -8.80 3.43
N TYR A 111 2.29 -9.15 3.41
CA TYR A 111 1.77 -10.40 3.98
C TYR A 111 1.58 -11.38 2.85
N GLN A 112 2.37 -12.45 2.84
CA GLN A 112 2.38 -13.43 1.76
C GLN A 112 2.97 -14.77 2.24
N ASN A 113 2.40 -15.88 1.77
CA ASN A 113 2.93 -17.22 2.04
C ASN A 113 3.13 -17.51 3.53
N ASP A 114 2.17 -17.08 4.37
CA ASP A 114 2.18 -17.25 5.83
C ASP A 114 3.41 -16.61 6.49
N ASP A 115 3.93 -15.57 5.87
CA ASP A 115 5.06 -14.79 6.38
C ASP A 115 4.80 -13.30 6.21
N VAL A 116 5.62 -12.47 6.85
CA VAL A 116 5.53 -11.01 6.76
C VAL A 116 6.90 -10.44 6.43
N LEU A 117 6.98 -9.76 5.30
CA LEU A 117 8.19 -9.04 4.91
C LEU A 117 8.04 -7.58 5.37
N ILE A 118 8.96 -7.11 6.19
CA ILE A 118 8.92 -5.76 6.75
C ILE A 118 10.11 -4.95 6.25
N ALA A 119 9.86 -3.73 5.80
CA ALA A 119 10.90 -2.81 5.36
C ALA A 119 10.64 -1.41 5.92
N ASN A 120 11.74 -0.72 6.24
CA ASN A 120 11.71 0.67 6.68
C ASN A 120 12.53 1.49 5.69
N PRO A 121 11.95 1.98 4.60
CA PRO A 121 12.70 2.71 3.60
C PRO A 121 13.22 4.03 4.14
N THR A 122 14.35 4.48 3.60
CA THR A 122 14.92 5.78 3.95
C THR A 122 14.20 6.89 3.17
N PHE A 123 14.32 8.14 3.66
CA PHE A 123 13.75 9.26 2.93
C PHE A 123 14.37 9.42 1.54
N GLU A 124 15.65 9.08 1.40
CA GLU A 124 16.34 9.17 0.11
C GLU A 124 15.74 8.21 -0.91
N ASP A 125 15.37 7.00 -0.48
CA ASP A 125 14.71 6.03 -1.36
C ASP A 125 13.39 6.59 -1.90
N ILE A 126 12.63 7.25 -1.03
CA ILE A 126 11.32 7.80 -1.40
C ILE A 126 11.48 9.05 -2.26
N ASP A 127 12.42 9.95 -1.92
CA ASP A 127 12.71 11.15 -2.74
C ASP A 127 13.07 10.77 -4.17
N SER A 128 13.88 9.73 -4.33
CA SER A 128 14.27 9.24 -5.66
C SER A 128 13.05 8.81 -6.47
N ILE A 129 12.10 8.12 -5.84
CA ILE A 129 10.89 7.67 -6.50
C ILE A 129 9.96 8.84 -6.81
N ILE A 130 9.83 9.80 -5.91
CA ILE A 130 9.06 11.03 -6.14
C ILE A 130 9.54 11.74 -7.41
N GLU A 131 10.85 11.89 -7.55
CA GLU A 131 11.42 12.55 -8.74
C GLU A 131 11.12 11.76 -10.02
N LYS A 132 11.17 10.43 -9.96
CA LYS A 132 10.82 9.58 -11.10
C LYS A 132 9.34 9.70 -11.46
N ILE A 133 8.45 9.77 -10.48
CA ILE A 133 7.01 9.92 -10.71
C ILE A 133 6.73 11.27 -11.36
N LYS A 134 7.31 12.35 -10.86
CA LYS A 134 7.15 13.69 -11.43
C LYS A 134 7.66 13.74 -12.87
N GLU A 135 8.81 13.17 -13.13
CA GLU A 135 9.41 13.15 -14.47
C GLU A 135 8.56 12.32 -15.44
N PHE A 136 8.10 11.15 -15.02
CA PHE A 136 7.21 10.32 -15.83
C PHE A 136 5.94 11.08 -16.18
N ASP A 137 5.29 11.69 -15.20
CA ASP A 137 4.05 12.43 -15.39
C ASP A 137 4.26 13.61 -16.34
N ARG A 138 5.37 14.33 -16.19
CA ARG A 138 5.74 15.45 -17.07
C ARG A 138 5.91 14.98 -18.51
N VAL A 139 6.65 13.91 -18.74
CA VAL A 139 6.91 13.36 -20.07
C VAL A 139 5.59 12.91 -20.74
N VAL A 140 4.75 12.19 -19.99
CA VAL A 140 3.46 11.73 -20.53
C VAL A 140 2.58 12.90 -20.93
N ARG A 141 2.54 13.96 -20.12
CA ARG A 141 1.76 15.17 -20.44
C ARG A 141 2.28 15.85 -21.73
N GLU A 142 3.59 15.96 -21.90
CA GLU A 142 4.19 16.55 -23.09
C GLU A 142 3.87 15.72 -24.34
N VAL A 143 3.92 14.39 -24.25
CA VAL A 143 3.57 13.50 -25.35
C VAL A 143 2.10 13.69 -25.74
N LYS A 144 1.19 13.74 -24.76
CA LYS A 144 -0.24 13.96 -25.00
C LYS A 144 -0.51 15.31 -25.65
N LEU A 145 0.17 16.36 -25.21
CA LEU A 145 0.05 17.68 -25.82
C LEU A 145 0.56 17.70 -27.26
N GLY A 146 1.66 16.99 -27.54
CA GLY A 146 2.18 16.85 -28.90
C GLY A 146 1.23 16.09 -29.82
N GLU A 147 0.50 15.11 -29.32
CA GLU A 147 -0.48 14.36 -30.09
C GLU A 147 -1.72 15.19 -30.44
N THR A 148 -2.08 16.16 -29.59
CA THR A 148 -3.25 17.02 -29.80
C THR A 148 -2.93 18.28 -30.56
N ALA A 149 -1.67 18.58 -30.79
CA ALA A 149 -1.23 19.76 -31.57
C ALA A 149 -1.24 19.47 -33.11
#